data_f56cbd3b375bac925b7b5b28238f9781
#
_entry.id   f56cbd3b375bac925b7b5b28238f9781
#
_cell.length_a   1.000
_cell.length_b   1.000
_cell.length_c   1.000
_cell.angle_alpha   90.00
_cell.angle_beta   90.00
_cell.angle_gamma   90.00
#
_symmetry.space_group_name_H-M   'P 1'
#
loop_
_entity.id
_entity.type
_entity.pdbx_description
1 polymer ?
#
loop_
_entity_poly.entity_id
_entity_poly.type
_entity_poly.pdbx_seq_one_letter_code
_entity_poly.pdbx_strand_id
1 'polypeptide(L)' 'MRYLASEKAEIIRLVEQSHLPVRQTLELLGIPRATFYRW' A
#
# COMPACT_ATOMS: atom_id res chain seq x y z
N MET A 1 -6.71 -12.13 3.13
CA MET A 1 -7.51 -10.91 3.02
C MET A 1 -7.43 -10.37 1.61
N ARG A 2 -8.56 -10.01 1.07
CA ARG A 2 -8.63 -9.51 -0.31
C ARG A 2 -8.87 -8.00 -0.31
N TYR A 3 -8.24 -7.34 -1.25
CA TYR A 3 -8.43 -5.91 -1.46
C TYR A 3 -9.16 -5.70 -2.78
N LEU A 4 -10.11 -4.77 -2.77
CA LEU A 4 -10.78 -4.40 -4.00
C LEU A 4 -9.81 -3.63 -4.90
N ALA A 5 -10.09 -3.68 -6.22
CA ALA A 5 -9.23 -2.99 -7.17
C ALA A 5 -9.15 -1.49 -6.87
N SER A 6 -10.26 -0.89 -6.48
CA SER A 6 -10.29 0.52 -6.13
C SER A 6 -9.45 0.81 -4.89
N GLU A 7 -9.50 -0.09 -3.92
CA GLU A 7 -8.69 0.06 -2.71
C GLU A 7 -7.21 -0.04 -3.03
N LYS A 8 -6.85 -0.98 -3.89
CA LYS A 8 -5.45 -1.13 -4.30
C LYS A 8 -4.94 0.14 -4.95
N ALA A 9 -5.73 0.72 -5.85
CA ALA A 9 -5.35 1.94 -6.54
C ALA A 9 -5.16 3.09 -5.56
N GLU A 10 -6.06 3.20 -4.58
CA GLU A 10 -5.94 4.25 -3.56
C GLU A 10 -4.70 4.07 -2.70
N ILE A 11 -4.41 2.82 -2.32
CA ILE A 11 -3.24 2.53 -1.50
C ILE A 11 -1.96 2.86 -2.26
N ILE A 12 -1.90 2.48 -3.52
CA ILE A 12 -0.74 2.78 -4.35
C ILE A 12 -0.54 4.28 -4.46
N ARG A 13 -1.64 5.01 -4.65
CA ARG A 13 -1.58 6.46 -4.74
C ARG A 13 -1.09 7.08 -3.44
N LEU A 14 -1.59 6.58 -2.30
CA LEU A 14 -1.15 7.08 -1.00
C LEU A 14 0.34 6.86 -0.81
N VAL A 15 0.83 5.69 -1.19
CA VAL A 15 2.25 5.36 -1.06
C VAL A 15 3.08 6.30 -1.93
N GLU A 16 2.63 6.57 -3.16
CA GLU A 16 3.35 7.43 -4.07
C GLU A 16 3.36 8.89 -3.61
N GLN A 17 2.29 9.34 -2.99
CA GLN A 17 2.18 10.71 -2.52
C GLN A 17 2.80 10.91 -1.15
N SER A 18 3.11 9.82 -0.46
CA SER A 18 3.69 9.88 0.87
C SER A 18 5.14 10.34 0.80
N HIS A 19 5.56 11.13 1.77
CA HIS A 19 6.94 11.52 1.90
C HIS A 19 7.75 10.48 2.64
N LEU A 20 7.09 9.44 3.13
CA LEU A 20 7.73 8.38 3.89
C LEU A 20 8.18 7.26 2.96
N PRO A 21 9.18 6.46 3.38
CA PRO A 21 9.55 5.27 2.63
C PRO A 21 8.36 4.33 2.47
N VAL A 22 8.32 3.61 1.35
CA VAL A 22 7.22 2.70 1.06
C VAL A 22 7.00 1.73 2.21
N ARG A 23 8.08 1.16 2.75
CA ARG A 23 7.97 0.21 3.84
C ARG A 23 7.27 0.81 5.04
N GLN A 24 7.63 2.03 5.41
CA GLN A 24 7.02 2.68 6.56
C GLN A 24 5.54 2.99 6.31
N THR A 25 5.21 3.42 5.10
CA THR A 25 3.83 3.70 4.74
C THR A 25 2.99 2.44 4.83
N LEU A 26 3.50 1.33 4.33
CA LEU A 26 2.79 0.06 4.37
C LEU A 26 2.56 -0.40 5.81
N GLU A 27 3.54 -0.19 6.68
CA GLU A 27 3.38 -0.52 8.09
C GLU A 27 2.27 0.28 8.74
N LEU A 28 2.20 1.57 8.43
CA LEU A 28 1.15 2.43 8.97
C LEU A 28 -0.22 2.01 8.47
N LEU A 29 -0.30 1.53 7.25
CA LEU A 29 -1.55 1.07 6.67
C LEU A 29 -1.89 -0.36 7.07
N GLY A 30 -0.93 -1.08 7.64
CA GLY A 30 -1.15 -2.46 8.03
C GLY A 30 -1.13 -3.43 6.87
N ILE A 31 -0.42 -3.10 5.80
CA ILE A 31 -0.36 -3.92 4.60
C ILE A 31 0.99 -4.62 4.53
N PRO A 32 1.00 -5.96 4.42
CA PRO A 32 2.26 -6.69 4.23
C PRO A 32 2.93 -6.27 2.93
N ARG A 33 4.26 -6.11 2.97
CA ARG A 33 5.01 -5.72 1.78
C ARG A 33 4.83 -6.74 0.64
N ALA A 34 4.82 -8.02 0.99
CA ALA A 34 4.65 -9.06 -0.02
C ALA A 34 3.34 -8.87 -0.77
N THR A 35 2.28 -8.55 -0.05
CA THR A 35 0.98 -8.33 -0.66
C THR A 35 1.02 -7.12 -1.60
N PHE A 36 1.64 -6.03 -1.15
CA PHE A 36 1.73 -4.82 -1.96
C PHE A 36 2.50 -5.06 -3.26
N TYR A 37 3.62 -5.76 -3.17
CA TYR A 37 4.47 -5.97 -4.33
C TYR A 37 3.90 -6.99 -5.32
N ARG A 38 2.87 -7.72 -4.92
CA ARG A 38 2.19 -8.65 -5.82
C ARG A 38 1.13 -7.97 -6.66
N TRP A 39 0.78 -6.77 -6.32
CA TRP A 39 -0.26 -6.04 -7.04
C TRP A 39 0.17 -5.54 -8.40
#